data_7395854ee760fa4f0293441a6b2b17a4
#
_entry.id   7395854ee760fa4f0293441a6b2b17a4
#
_cell.length_a   1.000
_cell.length_b   1.000
_cell.length_c   1.000
_cell.angle_alpha   90.00
_cell.angle_beta   90.00
_cell.angle_gamma   90.00
#
_symmetry.space_group_name_H-M   'P 1'
#
loop_
_entity.id
_entity.type
_entity.pdbx_description
1 polymer ?
#
loop_
_entity_poly.entity_id
_entity_poly.type
_entity_poly.pdbx_seq_one_letter_code
_entity_poly.pdbx_strand_id
1 'polypeptide(L)'
;KNIAVEYGHHNIRANTVAPGLIRTDFARGLWENPVIHEQYTKTHPMRRIGEPDEVAGAVIMLASDAGKYINGQTIIVDGGATT
;
A
#
# COMPACT_ATOMS: atom_id res chain seq x y z
N LYS A 1 -4.07 2.44 -15.62
CA LYS A 1 -2.98 2.97 -16.49
C LYS A 1 -3.52 3.75 -17.68
N ASN A 2 -4.52 3.20 -18.35
CA ASN A 2 -5.11 3.90 -19.50
C ASN A 2 -5.70 5.24 -19.07
N ILE A 3 -6.33 5.29 -17.91
CA ILE A 3 -6.88 6.53 -17.38
C ILE A 3 -5.77 7.55 -17.15
N ALA A 4 -4.64 7.11 -16.61
CA ALA A 4 -3.50 7.98 -16.36
C ALA A 4 -2.98 8.61 -17.67
N VAL A 5 -2.93 7.82 -18.74
CA VAL A 5 -2.46 8.29 -20.04
C VAL A 5 -3.50 9.17 -20.72
N GLU A 6 -4.78 8.74 -20.71
CA GLU A 6 -5.84 9.44 -21.43
C GLU A 6 -6.17 10.80 -20.83
N TYR A 7 -6.15 10.90 -19.50
CA TYR A 7 -6.64 12.09 -18.80
C TYR A 7 -5.56 12.91 -18.12
N GLY A 8 -4.28 12.52 -18.28
CA GLY A 8 -3.17 13.25 -17.67
C GLY A 8 -3.11 14.72 -18.09
N HIS A 9 -3.38 14.98 -19.38
CA HIS A 9 -3.37 16.36 -19.91
C HIS A 9 -4.55 17.20 -19.41
N HIS A 10 -5.53 16.58 -18.76
CA HIS A 10 -6.64 17.26 -18.07
C HIS A 10 -6.34 17.46 -16.58
N ASN A 11 -5.10 17.21 -16.15
CA ASN A 11 -4.70 17.28 -14.75
C ASN A 11 -5.45 16.29 -13.88
N ILE A 12 -5.76 15.12 -14.45
CA ILE A 12 -6.35 13.99 -13.72
C ILE A 12 -5.27 12.92 -13.61
N ARG A 13 -5.02 12.46 -12.39
CA ARG A 13 -4.03 11.43 -12.13
C ARG A 13 -4.72 10.16 -11.63
N ALA A 14 -4.16 9.02 -11.98
CA ALA A 14 -4.66 7.72 -11.54
C ALA A 14 -3.48 6.85 -11.11
N ASN A 15 -3.45 6.49 -9.85
CA ASN A 15 -2.42 5.64 -9.26
C ASN A 15 -3.07 4.52 -8.46
N THR A 16 -2.32 3.48 -8.20
CA THR A 16 -2.76 2.33 -7.42
C THR A 16 -1.93 2.23 -6.15
N VAL A 17 -2.57 1.88 -5.04
CA VAL A 17 -1.87 1.54 -3.80
C VAL A 17 -2.08 0.06 -3.56
N ALA A 18 -0.98 -0.67 -3.40
CA ALA A 18 -1.00 -2.12 -3.18
C ALA A 18 -0.44 -2.41 -1.77
N PRO A 19 -1.30 -2.58 -0.76
CA PRO A 19 -0.83 -2.86 0.60
C PRO A 19 -0.42 -4.32 0.76
N GLY A 20 0.48 -4.57 1.71
CA GLY A 20 0.77 -5.92 2.17
C GLY A 20 -0.23 -6.37 3.22
N LEU A 21 0.23 -7.17 4.20
CA LEU A 21 -0.64 -7.59 5.29
C LEU A 21 -0.77 -6.43 6.29
N ILE A 22 -1.98 -5.94 6.43
CA ILE A 22 -2.31 -4.78 7.24
C ILE A 22 -3.28 -5.21 8.34
N ARG A 23 -3.11 -4.67 9.54
CA ARG A 23 -3.94 -4.99 10.69
C ARG A 23 -5.31 -4.32 10.54
N THR A 24 -6.17 -4.95 9.76
CA THR A 24 -7.55 -4.52 9.52
C THR A 24 -8.51 -5.59 10.00
N ASP A 25 -9.76 -5.22 10.26
CA ASP A 25 -10.78 -6.20 10.64
C ASP A 25 -10.98 -7.23 9.54
N PHE A 26 -10.92 -6.82 8.28
CA PHE A 26 -11.06 -7.72 7.14
C PHE A 26 -9.98 -8.81 7.14
N ALA A 27 -8.75 -8.47 7.50
CA ALA A 27 -7.63 -9.40 7.51
C ALA A 27 -7.42 -10.09 8.87
N ARG A 28 -8.34 -9.88 9.83
CA ARG A 28 -8.19 -10.35 11.20
C ARG A 28 -7.86 -11.85 11.31
N GLY A 29 -8.50 -12.67 10.49
CA GLY A 29 -8.25 -14.12 10.50
C GLY A 29 -6.80 -14.47 10.18
N LEU A 30 -6.08 -13.61 9.50
CA LEU A 30 -4.67 -13.83 9.17
C LEU A 30 -3.75 -13.34 10.29
N TRP A 31 -3.90 -12.08 10.72
CA TRP A 31 -2.94 -11.51 11.66
C TRP A 31 -3.19 -11.93 13.12
N GLU A 32 -4.40 -12.40 13.46
CA GLU A 32 -4.66 -12.95 14.78
C GLU A 32 -4.25 -14.43 14.92
N ASN A 33 -4.05 -15.12 13.81
CA ASN A 33 -3.61 -16.52 13.86
C ASN A 33 -2.15 -16.57 14.30
N PRO A 34 -1.83 -17.22 15.46
CA PRO A 34 -0.46 -17.17 15.97
C PRO A 34 0.58 -17.75 15.02
N VAL A 35 0.22 -18.80 14.29
CA VAL A 35 1.15 -19.47 13.36
C VAL A 35 1.42 -18.56 12.16
N ILE A 36 0.38 -17.99 11.57
CA ILE A 36 0.51 -17.10 10.42
C ILE A 36 1.27 -15.84 10.83
N HIS A 37 0.91 -15.27 11.96
CA HIS A 37 1.55 -14.05 12.47
C HIS A 37 3.05 -14.29 12.71
N GLU A 38 3.40 -15.39 13.36
CA GLU A 38 4.80 -15.70 13.65
C GLU A 38 5.59 -15.90 12.36
N GLN A 39 5.06 -16.70 11.42
CA GLN A 39 5.74 -16.94 10.16
C GLN A 39 5.94 -15.66 9.36
N TYR A 40 4.93 -14.81 9.32
CA TYR A 40 5.01 -13.54 8.60
C TYR A 40 6.07 -12.63 9.21
N THR A 41 6.03 -12.42 10.52
CA THR A 41 6.97 -11.51 11.17
C THR A 41 8.39 -12.06 11.20
N LYS A 42 8.54 -13.38 11.20
CA LYS A 42 9.86 -14.01 11.22
C LYS A 42 10.62 -13.80 9.91
N THR A 43 9.93 -13.82 8.77
CA THR A 43 10.54 -13.74 7.45
C THR A 43 10.39 -12.38 6.78
N HIS A 44 9.50 -11.55 7.28
CA HIS A 44 9.22 -10.24 6.69
C HIS A 44 10.42 -9.29 6.90
N PRO A 45 10.81 -8.51 5.88
CA PRO A 45 11.96 -7.60 6.01
C PRO A 45 11.87 -6.65 7.19
N MET A 46 10.69 -6.08 7.48
CA MET A 46 10.51 -5.18 8.61
C MET A 46 10.05 -5.86 9.89
N ARG A 47 9.85 -7.19 9.83
CA ARG A 47 9.52 -8.02 11.00
C ARG A 47 8.22 -7.62 11.68
N ARG A 48 7.27 -7.07 10.95
CA ARG A 48 5.97 -6.70 11.52
C ARG A 48 4.89 -6.59 10.47
N ILE A 49 3.66 -6.60 10.95
CA ILE A 49 2.46 -6.34 10.15
C ILE A 49 2.29 -4.82 10.06
N GLY A 50 1.78 -4.33 8.93
CA GLY A 50 1.54 -2.90 8.77
C GLY A 50 0.28 -2.44 9.48
N GLU A 51 0.20 -1.14 9.78
CA GLU A 51 -0.96 -0.53 10.39
C GLU A 51 -1.74 0.27 9.33
N PRO A 52 -3.06 0.42 9.48
CA PRO A 52 -3.86 1.13 8.49
C PRO A 52 -3.39 2.55 8.17
N ASP A 53 -2.89 3.28 9.16
CA ASP A 53 -2.41 4.65 8.94
C ASP A 53 -1.15 4.69 8.08
N GLU A 54 -0.41 3.58 8.00
CA GLU A 54 0.77 3.49 7.15
C GLU A 54 0.39 3.39 5.67
N VAL A 55 -0.77 2.80 5.38
CA VAL A 55 -1.33 2.80 4.02
C VAL A 55 -1.96 4.16 3.71
N ALA A 56 -2.67 4.72 4.68
CA ALA A 56 -3.30 6.04 4.52
C ALA A 56 -2.29 7.13 4.18
N GLY A 57 -1.07 7.06 4.73
CA GLY A 57 -0.02 8.01 4.41
C GLY A 57 0.33 8.03 2.93
N ALA A 58 0.40 6.86 2.28
CA ALA A 58 0.65 6.78 0.85
C ALA A 58 -0.50 7.37 0.04
N VAL A 59 -1.73 7.10 0.45
CA VAL A 59 -2.92 7.64 -0.22
C VAL A 59 -2.95 9.16 -0.13
N ILE A 60 -2.68 9.70 1.05
CA ILE A 60 -2.64 11.16 1.26
C ILE A 60 -1.56 11.80 0.40
N MET A 61 -0.38 11.20 0.35
CA MET A 61 0.71 11.72 -0.49
C MET A 61 0.29 11.76 -1.95
N LEU A 62 -0.34 10.68 -2.46
CA LEU A 62 -0.77 10.63 -3.85
C LEU A 62 -1.91 11.62 -4.14
N ALA A 63 -2.79 11.86 -3.18
CA ALA A 63 -3.94 12.75 -3.36
C ALA A 63 -3.60 14.22 -3.16
N SER A 64 -2.43 14.54 -2.62
CA SER A 64 -2.02 15.90 -2.30
C SER A 64 -1.04 16.46 -3.33
N ASP A 65 -0.66 17.72 -3.17
CA ASP A 65 0.34 18.36 -4.01
C ASP A 65 1.68 17.65 -3.95
N ALA A 66 1.96 16.93 -2.88
CA ALA A 66 3.20 16.15 -2.76
C ALA A 66 3.31 15.08 -3.86
N GLY A 67 2.18 14.60 -4.35
CA GLY A 67 2.14 13.59 -5.42
C GLY A 67 1.73 14.15 -6.77
N LYS A 68 1.77 15.45 -6.98
CA LYS A 68 1.16 16.07 -8.15
C LYS A 68 1.81 15.67 -9.49
N TYR A 69 3.01 15.13 -9.47
CA TYR A 69 3.68 14.64 -10.67
C TYR A 69 3.75 13.12 -10.73
N ILE A 70 3.05 12.43 -9.82
CA ILE A 70 2.98 10.96 -9.79
C ILE A 70 1.71 10.53 -10.50
N ASN A 71 1.84 9.78 -11.59
CA ASN A 71 0.71 9.36 -12.41
C ASN A 71 0.99 7.98 -13.00
N GLY A 72 0.01 7.11 -12.99
CA GLY A 72 0.10 5.79 -13.59
C GLY A 72 0.98 4.82 -12.81
N GLN A 73 1.22 5.06 -11.54
CA GLN A 73 2.13 4.25 -10.74
C GLN A 73 1.39 3.34 -9.78
N THR A 74 2.06 2.26 -9.39
CA THR A 74 1.62 1.40 -8.30
C THR A 74 2.59 1.61 -7.13
N ILE A 75 2.06 2.09 -6.01
CA ILE A 75 2.85 2.29 -4.79
C ILE A 75 2.60 1.09 -3.89
N ILE A 76 3.63 0.30 -3.65
CA ILE A 76 3.55 -0.90 -2.83
C ILE A 76 3.90 -0.53 -1.39
N VAL A 77 2.98 -0.82 -0.46
CA VAL A 77 3.13 -0.48 0.96
C VAL A 77 3.09 -1.80 1.74
N ASP A 78 4.20 -2.52 1.73
CA ASP A 78 4.26 -3.88 2.27
C ASP A 78 5.49 -4.14 3.15
N GLY A 79 6.21 -3.10 3.52
CA GLY A 79 7.41 -3.24 4.36
C GLY A 79 8.52 -4.05 3.71
N GLY A 80 8.52 -4.18 2.39
CA GLY A 80 9.53 -4.90 1.64
C GLY A 80 9.20 -6.36 1.36
N ALA A 81 7.99 -6.83 1.65
CA ALA A 81 7.63 -8.23 1.51
C ALA A 81 7.83 -8.76 0.08
N THR A 82 7.70 -7.89 -0.92
CA THR A 82 7.85 -8.28 -2.33
C THR A 82 9.26 -8.09 -2.89
N THR A 83 10.19 -7.71 -2.06
CA THR A 83 11.59 -7.55 -2.50
C THR A 83 12.42 -8.87 -2.41
#